data_69c96f5b03f917756e50928ef18d6d10
#
_entry.id   69c96f5b03f917756e50928ef18d6d10
#
_cell.length_a   1.000
_cell.length_b   1.000
_cell.length_c   1.000
_cell.angle_alpha   90.00
_cell.angle_beta   90.00
_cell.angle_gamma   90.00
#
_symmetry.space_group_name_H-M   'P 1'
#
loop_
_entity.id
_entity.type
_entity.pdbx_description
1 polymer ?
#
loop_
_entity_poly.entity_id
_entity_poly.type
_entity_poly.pdbx_seq_one_letter_code
_entity_poly.pdbx_strand_id
1 'polypeptide(L)'
;MLSDREIFYALMLDSKNRLIGVNLVSQGGISSAIVVPMMVFKPAIIANSPAIICTHAHPSGDPAPSREDRDCTARLVQAGAILGIRVLDHIICGDGEFFSFADAGILTDSLP
;
A
#
# COMPACT_ATOMS: atom_id res chain seq x y z
N MET A 1 -0.46 -19.97 8.32
CA MET A 1 0.96 -19.80 8.64
C MET A 1 1.45 -18.48 8.06
N LEU A 2 2.16 -17.72 8.87
CA LEU A 2 2.72 -16.47 8.40
C LEU A 2 3.85 -16.73 7.41
N SER A 3 3.90 -15.92 6.37
CA SER A 3 5.01 -15.97 5.42
C SER A 3 6.28 -15.43 6.09
N ASP A 4 7.43 -16.02 5.75
CA ASP A 4 8.73 -15.47 6.16
C ASP A 4 9.06 -14.19 5.41
N ARG A 5 8.24 -13.79 4.45
CA ARG A 5 8.49 -12.65 3.58
C ARG A 5 7.43 -11.59 3.78
N GLU A 6 7.85 -10.35 3.64
CA GLU A 6 6.91 -9.26 3.49
C GLU A 6 6.41 -9.26 2.04
N ILE A 7 5.13 -9.46 1.86
CA ILE A 7 4.49 -9.43 0.55
C ILE A 7 3.65 -8.17 0.47
N PHE A 8 3.88 -7.37 -0.56
CA PHE A 8 3.18 -6.11 -0.75
C PHE A 8 2.17 -6.24 -1.88
N TYR A 9 0.92 -5.94 -1.59
CA TYR A 9 -0.16 -5.95 -2.57
C TYR A 9 -0.73 -4.56 -2.74
N ALA A 10 -1.20 -4.25 -3.95
CA ALA A 10 -2.08 -3.12 -4.20
C ALA A 10 -3.44 -3.67 -4.63
N LEU A 11 -4.46 -3.36 -3.86
CA LEU A 11 -5.83 -3.72 -4.17
C LEU A 11 -6.42 -2.61 -5.03
N MET A 12 -6.90 -2.95 -6.23
CA MET A 12 -7.46 -1.97 -7.16
C MET A 12 -8.97 -1.92 -6.99
N LEU A 13 -9.50 -0.71 -6.89
CA LEU A 13 -10.92 -0.47 -6.64
C LEU A 13 -11.56 0.31 -7.78
N ASP A 14 -12.86 0.12 -7.97
CA ASP A 14 -13.64 0.95 -8.90
C ASP A 14 -14.11 2.24 -8.19
N SER A 15 -14.89 3.05 -8.90
CA SER A 15 -15.37 4.34 -8.38
C SER A 15 -16.34 4.19 -7.20
N LYS A 16 -16.85 3.00 -6.97
CA LYS A 16 -17.72 2.68 -5.83
C LYS A 16 -16.97 1.92 -4.74
N ASN A 17 -15.64 1.94 -4.79
CA ASN A 17 -14.75 1.26 -3.84
C ASN A 17 -14.94 -0.26 -3.80
N ARG A 18 -15.35 -0.86 -4.93
CA ARG A 18 -15.44 -2.31 -5.05
C ARG A 18 -14.11 -2.85 -5.59
N LEU A 19 -13.69 -3.98 -5.06
CA LEU A 19 -12.45 -4.62 -5.49
C LEU A 19 -12.59 -5.13 -6.92
N ILE A 20 -11.70 -4.70 -7.82
CA ILE A 20 -11.68 -5.15 -9.21
C ILE A 20 -10.41 -5.91 -9.57
N GLY A 21 -9.40 -5.90 -8.71
CA GLY A 21 -8.18 -6.64 -8.97
C GLY A 21 -7.20 -6.54 -7.82
N VAL A 22 -6.26 -7.47 -7.82
CA VAL A 22 -5.18 -7.53 -6.82
C VAL A 22 -3.87 -7.58 -7.59
N ASN A 23 -2.96 -6.66 -7.24
CA ASN A 23 -1.65 -6.56 -7.84
C ASN A 23 -0.58 -6.95 -6.81
N LEU A 24 0.12 -8.04 -7.06
CA LEU A 24 1.28 -8.41 -6.25
C LEU A 24 2.46 -7.54 -6.69
N VAL A 25 2.86 -6.62 -5.85
CA VAL A 25 3.89 -5.63 -6.19
C VAL A 25 5.29 -6.14 -5.86
N SER A 26 5.47 -6.70 -4.67
CA SER A 26 6.79 -7.20 -4.29
C SER A 26 6.70 -8.32 -3.26
N GLN A 27 7.77 -9.09 -3.22
CA GLN A 27 7.97 -10.15 -2.24
C GLN A 27 9.39 -10.00 -1.69
N GLY A 28 9.55 -9.88 -0.40
CA GLY A 28 10.86 -9.88 0.22
C GLY A 28 11.26 -8.60 0.91
N GLY A 29 10.36 -7.66 1.07
CA GLY A 29 10.65 -6.47 1.85
C GLY A 29 10.01 -5.22 1.29
N ILE A 30 10.01 -4.19 2.12
CA ILE A 30 9.42 -2.90 1.80
C ILE A 30 10.49 -1.83 1.92
N SER A 31 10.81 -1.21 0.81
CA SER A 31 11.67 -0.04 0.78
C SER A 31 11.38 0.74 -0.50
N SER A 32 11.86 1.95 -0.58
CA SER A 32 11.68 2.76 -1.79
C SER A 32 12.42 2.20 -3.00
N ALA A 33 13.38 1.30 -2.79
CA ALA A 33 14.07 0.61 -3.88
C ALA A 33 13.29 -0.59 -4.40
N ILE A 34 12.45 -1.20 -3.56
CA ILE A 34 11.71 -2.43 -3.90
C ILE A 34 10.30 -2.12 -4.34
N VAL A 35 9.61 -1.23 -3.62
CA VAL A 35 8.24 -0.82 -3.96
C VAL A 35 8.33 0.45 -4.79
N VAL A 36 8.31 0.28 -6.10
CA VAL A 36 8.44 1.38 -7.06
C VAL A 36 7.05 1.83 -7.49
N PRO A 37 6.77 3.14 -7.49
CA PRO A 37 5.43 3.64 -7.86
C PRO A 37 4.92 3.12 -9.20
N MET A 38 5.78 3.01 -10.20
CA MET A 38 5.38 2.45 -11.49
C MET A 38 4.78 1.04 -11.35
N MET A 39 5.38 0.20 -10.51
CA MET A 39 4.90 -1.18 -10.31
C MET A 39 3.57 -1.22 -9.57
N VAL A 40 3.35 -0.24 -8.70
CA VAL A 40 2.10 -0.13 -7.95
C VAL A 40 0.96 0.36 -8.84
N PHE A 41 1.22 1.39 -9.65
CA PHE A 41 0.15 2.11 -10.35
C PHE A 41 -0.10 1.63 -11.78
N LYS A 42 0.87 1.00 -12.43
CA LYS A 42 0.68 0.56 -13.82
C LYS A 42 -0.56 -0.32 -14.00
N PRO A 43 -0.77 -1.37 -13.19
CA PRO A 43 -1.99 -2.18 -13.33
C PRO A 43 -3.26 -1.36 -13.07
N ALA A 44 -3.22 -0.43 -12.13
CA ALA A 44 -4.36 0.43 -11.83
C ALA A 44 -4.70 1.35 -13.01
N ILE A 45 -3.69 1.88 -13.69
CA ILE A 45 -3.87 2.70 -14.88
C ILE A 45 -4.53 1.87 -15.99
N ILE A 46 -4.02 0.67 -16.24
CA ILE A 46 -4.55 -0.21 -17.27
C ILE A 46 -6.00 -0.60 -16.97
N ALA A 47 -6.31 -0.83 -15.70
CA ALA A 47 -7.66 -1.22 -15.27
C ALA A 47 -8.60 -0.02 -15.10
N ASN A 48 -8.13 1.20 -15.34
CA ASN A 48 -8.90 2.43 -15.08
C ASN A 48 -9.38 2.51 -13.62
N SER A 49 -8.55 2.06 -12.69
CA SER A 49 -8.87 2.09 -11.26
C SER A 49 -8.61 3.48 -10.69
N PRO A 50 -9.62 4.17 -10.15
CA PRO A 50 -9.43 5.51 -9.58
C PRO A 50 -8.84 5.50 -8.17
N ALA A 51 -8.75 4.33 -7.54
CA ALA A 51 -8.28 4.25 -6.16
C ALA A 51 -7.67 2.90 -5.88
N ILE A 52 -6.69 2.88 -4.97
CA ILE A 52 -6.06 1.64 -4.50
C ILE A 52 -5.97 1.63 -2.98
N ILE A 53 -5.85 0.43 -2.43
CA ILE A 53 -5.45 0.21 -1.04
C ILE A 53 -4.19 -0.63 -1.06
N CYS A 54 -3.14 -0.16 -0.39
CA CYS A 54 -1.91 -0.92 -0.22
C CYS A 54 -2.01 -1.78 1.03
N THR A 55 -1.48 -2.99 0.96
CA THR A 55 -1.46 -3.87 2.12
C THR A 55 -0.22 -4.74 2.10
N HIS A 56 0.34 -5.01 3.26
CA HIS A 56 1.41 -5.98 3.43
C HIS A 56 1.39 -6.53 4.85
N ALA A 57 2.10 -7.62 5.07
CA ALA A 57 2.18 -8.27 6.37
C ALA A 57 3.61 -8.21 6.91
N HIS A 58 3.73 -7.96 8.20
CA HIS A 58 5.01 -8.05 8.90
C HIS A 58 5.20 -9.48 9.43
N PRO A 59 6.26 -10.20 9.01
CA PRO A 59 6.51 -11.55 9.50
C PRO A 59 6.68 -11.65 11.00
N SER A 60 7.10 -10.55 11.65
CA SER A 60 7.23 -10.49 13.11
C SER A 60 5.90 -10.62 13.84
N GLY A 61 4.78 -10.35 13.15
CA GLY A 61 3.46 -10.33 13.78
C GLY A 61 3.09 -8.98 14.38
N ASP A 62 4.02 -8.03 14.48
CA ASP A 62 3.77 -6.68 14.98
C ASP A 62 3.41 -5.76 13.81
N PRO A 63 2.19 -5.23 13.75
CA PRO A 63 1.76 -4.41 12.60
C PRO A 63 2.24 -2.98 12.66
N ALA A 64 2.99 -2.57 13.67
CA ALA A 64 3.47 -1.19 13.79
C ALA A 64 4.30 -0.81 12.57
N PRO A 65 4.05 0.37 11.95
CA PRO A 65 4.76 0.77 10.75
C PRO A 65 6.22 1.11 11.07
N SER A 66 7.12 0.63 10.21
CA SER A 66 8.51 1.04 10.24
C SER A 66 8.67 2.40 9.58
N ARG A 67 9.87 2.97 9.69
CA ARG A 67 10.19 4.19 8.97
C ARG A 67 10.10 3.99 7.46
N GLU A 68 10.62 2.85 6.97
CA GLU A 68 10.53 2.52 5.56
C GLU A 68 9.08 2.40 5.09
N ASP A 69 8.20 1.85 5.91
CA ASP A 69 6.77 1.78 5.61
C ASP A 69 6.18 3.17 5.43
N ARG A 70 6.52 4.10 6.33
CA ARG A 70 6.03 5.47 6.30
C ARG A 70 6.55 6.20 5.05
N ASP A 71 7.84 6.09 4.77
CA ASP A 71 8.46 6.73 3.61
C ASP A 71 7.89 6.19 2.31
N CYS A 72 7.71 4.87 2.23
CA CYS A 72 7.11 4.22 1.08
C CYS A 72 5.68 4.72 0.84
N THR A 73 4.87 4.73 1.89
CA THR A 73 3.48 5.20 1.80
C THR A 73 3.41 6.65 1.34
N ALA A 74 4.27 7.50 1.88
CA ALA A 74 4.34 8.91 1.49
C ALA A 74 4.57 9.08 -0.01
N ARG A 75 5.53 8.33 -0.55
CA ARG A 75 5.84 8.39 -1.97
C ARG A 75 4.67 7.92 -2.83
N LEU A 76 3.99 6.86 -2.40
CA LEU A 76 2.84 6.33 -3.13
C LEU A 76 1.66 7.30 -3.12
N VAL A 77 1.39 7.94 -1.99
CA VAL A 77 0.33 8.94 -1.89
C VAL A 77 0.62 10.10 -2.84
N GLN A 78 1.86 10.59 -2.87
CA GLN A 78 2.26 11.69 -3.76
C GLN A 78 2.14 11.28 -5.23
N ALA A 79 2.65 10.10 -5.58
CA ALA A 79 2.57 9.61 -6.95
C ALA A 79 1.11 9.43 -7.39
N GLY A 80 0.27 8.88 -6.52
CA GLY A 80 -1.15 8.72 -6.80
C GLY A 80 -1.85 10.05 -7.03
N ALA A 81 -1.52 11.05 -6.24
CA ALA A 81 -2.09 12.40 -6.41
C ALA A 81 -1.78 12.97 -7.80
N ILE A 82 -0.55 12.77 -8.28
CA ILE A 82 -0.15 13.21 -9.62
C ILE A 82 -0.91 12.45 -10.69
N LEU A 83 -1.11 11.16 -10.51
CA LEU A 83 -1.75 10.29 -11.51
C LEU A 83 -3.28 10.35 -11.47
N GLY A 84 -3.86 10.96 -10.43
CA GLY A 84 -5.31 10.93 -10.24
C GLY A 84 -5.82 9.60 -9.70
N ILE A 85 -4.97 8.81 -9.06
CA ILE A 85 -5.33 7.54 -8.43
C ILE A 85 -5.12 7.71 -6.93
N ARG A 86 -6.20 7.67 -6.16
CA ARG A 86 -6.12 7.91 -4.72
C ARG A 86 -5.63 6.66 -3.99
N VAL A 87 -4.67 6.83 -3.10
CA VAL A 87 -4.31 5.81 -2.14
C VAL A 87 -5.22 5.99 -0.93
N LEU A 88 -6.21 5.13 -0.79
CA LEU A 88 -7.21 5.26 0.27
C LEU A 88 -6.69 4.84 1.62
N ASP A 89 -5.80 3.87 1.66
CA ASP A 89 -5.20 3.39 2.89
C ASP A 89 -3.95 2.58 2.59
N HIS A 90 -3.16 2.39 3.63
CA HIS A 90 -2.11 1.38 3.68
C HIS A 90 -2.35 0.58 4.97
N ILE A 91 -2.58 -0.71 4.83
CA ILE A 91 -2.92 -1.58 5.94
C ILE A 91 -1.78 -2.57 6.12
N ILE A 92 -1.21 -2.57 7.32
CA ILE A 92 -0.18 -3.54 7.69
C ILE A 92 -0.82 -4.60 8.54
N CYS A 93 -0.69 -5.86 8.14
CA CYS A 93 -1.23 -6.99 8.87
C CYS A 93 -0.17 -7.58 9.79
N GLY A 94 -0.54 -7.85 11.02
CA GLY A 94 0.27 -8.57 11.98
C GLY A 94 -0.43 -9.85 12.41
N ASP A 95 -0.02 -10.39 13.53
CA ASP A 95 -0.58 -11.62 14.06
C ASP A 95 -1.87 -11.30 14.83
N GLY A 96 -3.01 -11.46 14.17
CA GLY A 96 -4.31 -11.16 14.76
C GLY A 96 -4.62 -9.68 14.91
N GLU A 97 -3.77 -8.81 14.35
CA GLU A 97 -3.89 -7.36 14.46
C GLU A 97 -3.60 -6.72 13.12
N PHE A 98 -3.98 -5.45 12.98
CA PHE A 98 -3.61 -4.68 11.80
C PHE A 98 -3.42 -3.21 12.19
N PHE A 99 -2.67 -2.50 11.35
CA PHE A 99 -2.49 -1.06 11.45
C PHE A 99 -3.00 -0.40 10.17
N SER A 100 -3.84 0.62 10.32
CA SER A 100 -4.35 1.41 9.20
C SER A 100 -3.76 2.81 9.26
N PHE A 101 -3.08 3.21 8.19
CA PHE A 101 -2.52 4.57 8.08
C PHE A 101 -3.62 5.63 8.09
N ALA A 102 -4.75 5.34 7.42
CA ALA A 102 -5.87 6.27 7.40
C ALA A 102 -6.48 6.45 8.78
N ASP A 103 -6.71 5.36 9.50
CA ASP A 103 -7.26 5.41 10.86
C ASP A 103 -6.33 6.16 11.82
N ALA A 104 -5.03 6.01 11.64
CA ALA A 104 -4.04 6.69 12.47
C ALA A 104 -3.84 8.16 12.08
N GLY A 105 -4.44 8.60 10.97
CA GLY A 105 -4.31 9.97 10.51
C GLY A 105 -2.96 10.32 9.91
N ILE A 106 -2.18 9.32 9.48
CA ILE A 106 -0.83 9.55 8.94
C ILE A 106 -0.70 9.24 7.46
N LEU A 107 -1.79 8.93 6.79
CA LEU A 107 -1.75 8.60 5.37
C LEU A 107 -1.26 9.76 4.51
N THR A 108 -1.61 10.99 4.87
CA THR A 108 -1.27 12.19 4.12
C THR A 108 -0.26 13.10 4.83
N ASP A 109 0.19 12.74 6.02
CA ASP A 109 1.04 13.59 6.85
C ASP A 109 2.38 13.93 6.22
N SER A 110 2.82 13.09 5.34
CA SER A 110 4.12 13.24 4.69
C SER A 110 4.06 14.08 3.43
N LEU A 111 2.90 14.55 3.03
CA LEU A 111 2.78 15.46 1.91
C LEU A 111 3.22 16.85 2.34
N PRO A 112 4.17 17.45 1.64
CA PRO A 112 4.58 18.81 1.96
C PRO A 112 3.47 19.83 1.74
#